data_cfbd844335e4ccf2ef48b647f40ab7f6
#
_entry.id   cfbd844335e4ccf2ef48b647f40ab7f6
#
_cell.length_a   1.000
_cell.length_b   1.000
_cell.length_c   1.000
_cell.angle_alpha   90.00
_cell.angle_beta   90.00
_cell.angle_gamma   90.00
#
_symmetry.space_group_name_H-M   'P 1'
#
loop_
_entity.id
_entity.type
_entity.pdbx_description
1 polymer ?
#
loop_
_entity_poly.entity_id
_entity_poly.type
_entity_poly.pdbx_seq_one_letter_code
_entity_poly.pdbx_strand_id
1 'polypeptide(L)'
;MRTVLTTGPEILYIILNRGRGIEFKVNFMEYLNLSNYIQFNNTGANYELIGVIIHLGESGSSGHFIAFCKNPISKKWFEYNDDKVTSVNDLKSEVIDCEWPYLLFYQKIN
;
A
#
# COMPACT_ATOMS: atom_id res chain seq x y z
N MET A 1 -3.31 -22.99 -4.07
CA MET A 1 -4.47 -22.76 -3.21
C MET A 1 -5.01 -21.36 -3.42
N ARG A 2 -6.29 -21.24 -3.45
CA ARG A 2 -6.95 -19.96 -3.68
C ARG A 2 -7.71 -19.54 -2.43
N THR A 3 -7.51 -18.31 -2.01
CA THR A 3 -8.23 -17.75 -0.88
C THR A 3 -9.43 -16.95 -1.38
N VAL A 4 -10.58 -17.22 -0.82
CA VAL A 4 -11.82 -16.54 -1.18
C VAL A 4 -12.37 -15.88 0.08
N LEU A 5 -12.70 -14.60 -0.03
CA LEU A 5 -13.28 -13.83 1.06
C LEU A 5 -14.79 -13.84 0.93
N THR A 6 -15.48 -13.97 2.06
CA THR A 6 -16.94 -13.82 2.07
C THR A 6 -17.35 -12.37 2.13
N THR A 7 -16.60 -11.56 2.84
CA THR A 7 -16.76 -10.11 2.85
C THR A 7 -15.36 -9.50 2.89
N GLY A 8 -15.24 -8.28 2.42
CA GLY A 8 -13.98 -7.57 2.48
C GLY A 8 -13.78 -6.90 3.83
N PRO A 9 -12.55 -6.84 4.34
CA PRO A 9 -12.25 -6.10 5.56
C PRO A 9 -12.37 -4.60 5.34
N GLU A 10 -12.55 -3.84 6.42
CA GLU A 10 -12.55 -2.38 6.34
C GLU A 10 -11.17 -1.86 5.94
N ILE A 11 -10.12 -2.44 6.53
CA ILE A 11 -8.75 -2.12 6.20
C ILE A 11 -8.08 -3.38 5.69
N LEU A 12 -7.49 -3.28 4.52
CA LEU A 12 -6.73 -4.36 3.92
C LEU A 12 -5.27 -3.94 3.86
N TYR A 13 -4.39 -4.72 4.44
CA TYR A 13 -2.97 -4.46 4.28
C TYR A 13 -2.31 -5.64 3.58
N ILE A 14 -1.35 -5.32 2.74
CA ILE A 14 -0.66 -6.30 1.92
C ILE A 14 0.82 -6.21 2.23
N ILE A 15 1.40 -7.33 2.66
CA ILE A 15 2.83 -7.41 2.92
C ILE A 15 3.49 -7.97 1.67
N LEU A 16 4.45 -7.23 1.14
CA LEU A 16 5.18 -7.67 -0.03
C LEU A 16 6.42 -8.40 0.42
N ASN A 17 6.34 -9.72 0.39
CA ASN A 17 7.43 -10.57 0.84
C ASN A 17 8.42 -10.74 -0.31
N ARG A 18 9.56 -10.10 -0.17
CA ARG A 18 10.63 -10.19 -1.17
C ARG A 18 11.66 -11.19 -0.71
N GLY A 19 12.02 -12.09 -1.59
CA GLY A 19 13.10 -13.00 -1.30
C GLY A 19 14.40 -12.25 -1.13
N ARG A 20 15.30 -12.85 -0.35
CA ARG A 20 16.59 -12.24 -0.09
C ARG A 20 17.37 -12.13 -1.41
N GLY A 21 17.90 -10.95 -1.68
CA GLY A 21 18.71 -10.71 -2.86
C GLY A 21 17.92 -10.60 -4.16
N ILE A 22 16.61 -10.62 -4.08
CA ILE A 22 15.78 -10.49 -5.27
C ILE A 22 15.29 -9.06 -5.37
N GLU A 23 15.62 -8.42 -6.46
CA GLU A 23 15.21 -7.05 -6.73
C GLU A 23 14.24 -7.07 -7.89
N PHE A 24 13.01 -6.68 -7.62
CA PHE A 24 12.03 -6.53 -8.69
C PHE A 24 11.05 -5.46 -8.28
N LYS A 25 10.52 -4.79 -9.28
CA LYS A 25 9.52 -3.77 -9.07
C LYS A 25 8.16 -4.43 -8.95
N VAL A 26 7.45 -4.10 -7.89
CA VAL A 26 6.07 -4.54 -7.71
C VAL A 26 5.15 -3.41 -8.13
N ASN A 27 4.27 -3.70 -9.06
CA ASN A 27 3.27 -2.72 -9.49
C ASN A 27 2.04 -2.83 -8.62
N PHE A 28 1.57 -1.71 -8.11
CA PHE A 28 0.35 -1.66 -7.34
C PHE A 28 -0.46 -0.46 -7.79
N MET A 29 -1.72 -0.42 -7.41
CA MET A 29 -2.67 0.55 -7.91
C MET A 29 -3.22 1.40 -6.77
N GLU A 30 -3.60 2.62 -7.11
CA GLU A 30 -4.27 3.50 -6.16
C GLU A 30 -5.64 2.95 -5.77
N TYR A 31 -6.34 2.34 -6.71
CA TYR A 31 -7.65 1.75 -6.48
C TYR A 31 -7.62 0.27 -6.78
N LEU A 32 -8.22 -0.51 -5.92
CA LEU A 32 -8.19 -1.96 -6.01
C LEU A 32 -9.62 -2.50 -5.94
N ASN A 33 -9.97 -3.37 -6.87
CA ASN A 33 -11.28 -4.01 -6.91
C ASN A 33 -11.10 -5.51 -6.67
N LEU A 34 -11.69 -6.01 -5.58
CA LEU A 34 -11.57 -7.40 -5.19
C LEU A 34 -12.82 -8.21 -5.49
N SER A 35 -13.68 -7.75 -6.37
CA SER A 35 -14.97 -8.42 -6.64
C SER A 35 -14.80 -9.88 -7.07
N ASN A 36 -13.68 -10.21 -7.74
CA ASN A 36 -13.43 -11.59 -8.16
C ASN A 36 -12.98 -12.48 -7.01
N TYR A 37 -12.69 -11.91 -5.85
CA TYR A 37 -12.17 -12.65 -4.71
C TYR A 37 -13.11 -12.63 -3.52
N ILE A 38 -14.27 -11.98 -3.64
CA ILE A 38 -15.29 -11.90 -2.60
C ILE A 38 -16.46 -12.76 -3.02
N GLN A 39 -16.75 -13.76 -2.22
CA GLN A 39 -17.73 -14.78 -2.57
C GLN A 39 -19.16 -14.24 -2.57
N PHE A 40 -19.51 -13.44 -1.57
CA PHE A 40 -20.83 -12.84 -1.49
C PHE A 40 -20.70 -11.34 -1.67
N ASN A 41 -20.87 -10.93 -2.90
CA ASN A 41 -20.59 -9.55 -3.29
C ASN A 41 -21.82 -8.67 -3.09
N ASN A 42 -22.23 -8.51 -1.87
CA ASN A 42 -23.36 -7.63 -1.55
C ASN A 42 -22.90 -6.32 -0.90
N THR A 43 -21.64 -6.20 -0.56
CA THR A 43 -21.10 -4.96 -0.01
C THR A 43 -19.69 -4.77 -0.52
N GLY A 44 -19.43 -3.66 -0.99
CA GLY A 44 -18.21 -3.16 -1.53
C GLY A 44 -16.95 -4.03 -1.58
N ALA A 45 -16.43 -4.13 -2.78
CA ALA A 45 -15.16 -4.77 -3.04
C ALA A 45 -14.12 -3.75 -3.47
N ASN A 46 -14.42 -2.48 -3.35
CA ASN A 46 -13.55 -1.42 -3.83
C ASN A 46 -12.76 -0.82 -2.68
N TYR A 47 -11.48 -0.64 -2.93
CA TYR A 47 -10.54 -0.15 -1.94
C TYR A 47 -9.72 0.98 -2.53
N GLU A 48 -9.32 1.91 -1.69
CA GLU A 48 -8.37 2.94 -2.10
C GLU A 48 -7.12 2.86 -1.24
N LEU A 49 -6.00 3.15 -1.85
CA LEU A 49 -4.72 3.16 -1.17
C LEU A 49 -4.68 4.34 -0.20
N ILE A 50 -4.32 4.08 1.04
CA ILE A 50 -4.19 5.12 2.06
C ILE A 50 -2.81 5.20 2.67
N GLY A 51 -1.97 4.21 2.41
CA GLY A 51 -0.63 4.22 2.96
C GLY A 51 0.29 3.25 2.26
N VAL A 52 1.56 3.61 2.22
CA VAL A 52 2.62 2.77 1.68
C VAL A 52 3.82 2.91 2.59
N ILE A 53 4.42 1.79 2.96
CA ILE A 53 5.69 1.80 3.66
C ILE A 53 6.73 1.22 2.73
N ILE A 54 7.81 1.94 2.51
CA ILE A 54 8.93 1.45 1.74
C ILE A 54 10.10 1.16 2.67
N HIS A 55 10.90 0.20 2.26
CA HIS A 55 12.09 -0.18 3.00
C HIS A 55 13.31 0.05 2.12
N LEU A 56 14.14 0.98 2.51
CA LEU A 56 15.36 1.30 1.80
C LEU A 56 16.53 0.55 2.43
N GLY A 57 17.45 0.13 1.59
CA GLY A 57 18.62 -0.57 2.07
C GLY A 57 18.53 -2.06 1.83
N GLU A 58 19.63 -2.72 2.09
CA GLU A 58 19.68 -4.16 1.87
C GLU A 58 18.99 -4.89 3.00
N SER A 59 18.66 -6.11 2.76
CA SER A 59 18.00 -6.96 3.74
C SER A 59 18.88 -7.12 4.98
N GLY A 60 18.26 -7.27 6.10
CA GLY A 60 18.95 -7.53 7.33
C GLY A 60 18.81 -6.41 8.34
N SER A 61 19.85 -6.19 9.10
CA SER A 61 19.80 -5.33 10.25
C SER A 61 19.86 -3.85 9.93
N SER A 62 20.29 -3.50 8.74
CA SER A 62 20.38 -2.10 8.35
C SER A 62 19.34 -1.81 7.30
N GLY A 63 18.60 -0.78 7.51
CA GLY A 63 17.58 -0.37 6.58
C GLY A 63 16.85 0.82 7.13
N HIS A 64 16.09 1.44 6.28
CA HIS A 64 15.40 2.65 6.64
C HIS A 64 13.98 2.57 6.11
N PHE A 65 13.00 2.84 6.96
CA PHE A 65 11.61 2.83 6.57
C PHE A 65 11.12 4.25 6.35
N ILE A 66 10.38 4.42 5.27
CA ILE A 66 9.69 5.67 4.96
C ILE A 66 8.24 5.34 4.77
N ALA A 67 7.35 6.15 5.33
CA ALA A 67 5.92 5.96 5.18
C ALA A 67 5.32 7.08 4.36
N PHE A 68 4.40 6.71 3.49
CA PHE A 68 3.54 7.67 2.80
C PHE A 68 2.13 7.44 3.28
N CYS A 69 1.45 8.49 3.70
CA CYS A 69 0.09 8.36 4.23
C CYS A 69 -0.81 9.44 3.66
N LYS A 70 -2.05 9.05 3.41
CA LYS A 70 -3.08 9.96 2.94
C LYS A 70 -3.83 10.50 4.14
N ASN A 71 -3.93 11.81 4.25
CA ASN A 71 -4.72 12.44 5.30
C ASN A 71 -6.20 12.22 5.00
N PRO A 72 -6.98 11.65 5.93
CA PRO A 72 -8.38 11.31 5.63
C PRO A 72 -9.28 12.54 5.45
N ILE A 73 -8.90 13.67 5.98
CA ILE A 73 -9.71 14.87 5.89
C ILE A 73 -9.36 15.66 4.64
N SER A 74 -8.09 16.01 4.48
CA SER A 74 -7.64 16.81 3.35
C SER A 74 -7.48 16.01 2.07
N LYS A 75 -7.38 14.68 2.19
CA LYS A 75 -7.12 13.76 1.06
C LYS A 75 -5.76 13.98 0.42
N LYS A 76 -4.88 14.68 1.09
CA LYS A 76 -3.52 14.93 0.60
C LYS A 76 -2.58 13.89 1.17
N TRP A 77 -1.53 13.60 0.42
CA TRP A 77 -0.53 12.62 0.80
C TRP A 77 0.70 13.32 1.37
N PHE A 78 1.32 12.68 2.35
CA PHE A 78 2.54 13.16 2.99
C PHE A 78 3.54 12.04 3.15
N GLU A 79 4.80 12.38 3.01
CA GLU A 79 5.91 11.48 3.28
C GLU A 79 6.39 11.69 4.70
N TYR A 80 6.55 10.61 5.44
CA TYR A 80 7.07 10.62 6.80
C TYR A 80 8.40 9.90 6.82
N ASN A 81 9.46 10.65 7.09
CA ASN A 81 10.82 10.15 7.10
C ASN A 81 11.46 10.59 8.40
N ASP A 82 11.49 9.70 9.39
CA ASP A 82 11.86 10.00 10.76
C ASP A 82 10.98 11.13 11.30
N ASP A 83 11.59 12.25 11.69
CA ASP A 83 10.86 13.40 12.20
C ASP A 83 10.49 14.41 11.12
N LYS A 84 10.78 14.09 9.88
CA LYS A 84 10.53 14.99 8.77
C LYS A 84 9.24 14.60 8.04
N VAL A 85 8.37 15.58 7.82
CA VAL A 85 7.12 15.38 7.09
C VAL A 85 7.15 16.28 5.86
N THR A 86 6.93 15.69 4.70
CA THR A 86 7.01 16.39 3.42
C THR A 86 5.75 16.13 2.62
N SER A 87 5.22 17.16 1.98
CA SER A 87 4.06 17.01 1.10
C SER A 87 4.43 16.21 -0.14
N VAL A 88 3.52 15.33 -0.55
CA VAL A 88 3.63 14.61 -1.82
C VAL A 88 2.95 15.46 -2.88
N ASN A 89 3.68 15.82 -3.92
CA ASN A 89 3.15 16.66 -4.99
C ASN A 89 2.54 15.85 -6.12
N ASP A 90 3.14 14.69 -6.43
CA ASP A 90 2.66 13.82 -7.49
C ASP A 90 2.60 12.39 -6.96
N LEU A 91 1.39 11.95 -6.69
CA LEU A 91 1.17 10.63 -6.11
C LEU A 91 1.75 9.53 -6.98
N LYS A 92 1.54 9.62 -8.30
CA LYS A 92 1.99 8.54 -9.18
C LYS A 92 3.50 8.40 -9.15
N SER A 93 4.23 9.47 -9.37
CA SER A 93 5.69 9.38 -9.47
C SER A 93 6.35 9.19 -8.11
N GLU A 94 5.77 9.75 -7.06
CA GLU A 94 6.42 9.72 -5.74
C GLU A 94 6.01 8.52 -4.90
N VAL A 95 4.80 8.01 -5.08
CA VAL A 95 4.28 6.92 -4.24
C VAL A 95 4.02 5.66 -5.04
N ILE A 96 3.18 5.76 -6.08
CA ILE A 96 2.78 4.57 -6.84
C ILE A 96 3.97 3.93 -7.56
N ASP A 97 4.82 4.75 -8.12
CA ASP A 97 5.99 4.28 -8.85
C ASP A 97 7.23 4.14 -7.97
N CYS A 98 7.06 4.17 -6.65
CA CYS A 98 8.21 4.07 -5.77
C CYS A 98 8.90 2.72 -5.88
N GLU A 99 10.19 2.72 -5.58
CA GLU A 99 10.96 1.49 -5.49
C GLU A 99 10.87 0.95 -4.07
N TRP A 100 10.89 -0.37 -3.95
CA TRP A 100 10.99 -1.05 -2.67
C TRP A 100 9.77 -0.91 -1.76
N PRO A 101 8.53 -0.98 -2.30
CA PRO A 101 7.37 -1.01 -1.42
C PRO A 101 7.41 -2.26 -0.56
N TYR A 102 7.05 -2.11 0.71
CA TYR A 102 7.10 -3.19 1.67
C TYR A 102 5.70 -3.54 2.21
N LEU A 103 4.93 -2.53 2.57
CA LEU A 103 3.57 -2.68 3.04
C LEU A 103 2.66 -1.72 2.30
N LEU A 104 1.49 -2.21 1.92
CA LEU A 104 0.45 -1.40 1.30
C LEU A 104 -0.77 -1.44 2.18
N PHE A 105 -1.39 -0.29 2.40
CA PHE A 105 -2.61 -0.16 3.18
C PHE A 105 -3.73 0.38 2.31
N TYR A 106 -4.84 -0.35 2.28
CA TYR A 106 -6.03 0.03 1.52
C TYR A 106 -7.21 0.16 2.46
N GLN A 107 -8.09 1.10 2.18
CA GLN A 107 -9.32 1.29 2.91
C GLN A 107 -10.51 1.02 2.00
N LYS A 108 -11.49 0.32 2.52
CA LYS A 108 -12.71 0.02 1.80
C LYS A 108 -13.50 1.30 1.57
N ILE A 109 -13.95 1.51 0.35
CA ILE A 109 -14.71 2.70 0.02
C ILE A 109 -16.19 2.41 -0.23
N ASN A 110 -16.56 1.16 -0.38
CA ASN A 110 -17.99 0.78 -0.38
C ASN A 110 -18.19 -0.72 -0.23
#